data_1fb5b0f409efcb133f5d809919c8182d
#
_entry.id   1fb5b0f409efcb133f5d809919c8182d
#
_cell.length_a   1.000
_cell.length_b   1.000
_cell.length_c   1.000
_cell.angle_alpha   90.00
_cell.angle_beta   90.00
_cell.angle_gamma   90.00
#
_symmetry.space_group_name_H-M   'P 1'
#
loop_
_entity.id
_entity.type
_entity.pdbx_description
1 polymer ?
#
loop_
_entity_poly.entity_id
_entity_poly.type
_entity_poly.pdbx_seq_one_letter_code
_entity_poly.pdbx_strand_id
1 'polypeptide(L)'
;MIETTMPYKYPDKKPPYKEEWYLVEREDGEIGWEVFDPYFDTFSNVIGWDYLYPGKEQELKEKYKKIKEEVKRLLSKIMIRYNVDEEYIQNLLQEEI
;
A
#
# COMPACT_ATOMS: atom_id res chain seq x y z
N MET A 1 9.49 23.87 12.94
CA MET A 1 9.08 22.70 12.11
C MET A 1 9.94 21.51 12.46
N ILE A 2 9.33 20.41 12.84
CA ILE A 2 10.06 19.19 13.21
C ILE A 2 10.34 18.41 11.92
N GLU A 3 11.61 18.16 11.64
CA GLU A 3 12.01 17.35 10.51
C GLU A 3 12.11 15.88 10.93
N THR A 4 11.62 14.99 10.07
CA THR A 4 11.72 13.56 10.31
C THR A 4 13.13 13.06 10.01
N THR A 5 13.59 12.06 10.79
CA THR A 5 14.80 11.30 10.49
C THR A 5 14.53 10.13 9.54
N MET A 6 13.25 9.85 9.27
CA MET A 6 12.85 8.76 8.37
C MET A 6 13.08 9.11 6.91
N PRO A 7 13.30 8.09 6.02
CA PRO A 7 13.51 8.33 4.59
C PRO A 7 12.34 8.99 3.88
N TYR A 8 11.12 8.79 4.37
CA TYR A 8 9.91 9.33 3.76
C TYR A 8 9.18 10.26 4.72
N LYS A 9 8.95 11.49 4.28
CA LYS A 9 8.24 12.50 5.04
C LYS A 9 6.73 12.34 4.87
N TYR A 10 6.01 12.26 5.99
CA TYR A 10 4.55 12.18 6.00
C TYR A 10 3.95 13.55 6.37
N PRO A 11 2.87 14.01 5.75
CA PRO A 11 2.05 13.34 4.74
C PRO A 11 2.48 13.58 3.29
N ASP A 12 3.63 14.18 3.04
CA ASP A 12 4.11 14.49 1.69
C ASP A 12 4.19 13.23 0.82
N LYS A 13 4.62 12.13 1.42
CA LYS A 13 4.59 10.82 0.78
C LYS A 13 3.86 9.85 1.69
N LYS A 14 2.80 9.24 1.18
CA LYS A 14 2.03 8.22 1.89
C LYS A 14 2.55 6.83 1.54
N PRO A 15 2.48 5.87 2.50
CA PRO A 15 2.81 4.48 2.19
C PRO A 15 1.95 3.94 1.04
N PRO A 16 2.52 3.11 0.16
CA PRO A 16 1.80 2.62 -1.02
C PRO A 16 0.78 1.51 -0.73
N TYR A 17 0.89 0.84 0.42
CA TYR A 17 0.04 -0.31 0.73
C TYR A 17 -0.72 -0.09 2.03
N LYS A 18 -2.02 -0.27 1.99
CA LYS A 18 -2.90 -0.22 3.16
C LYS A 18 -2.85 -1.54 3.92
N GLU A 19 -3.17 -1.50 5.23
CA GLU A 19 -3.17 -2.67 6.12
C GLU A 19 -1.80 -3.29 6.35
N GLU A 20 -0.73 -2.63 5.93
CA GLU A 20 0.63 -3.08 6.19
C GLU A 20 1.27 -2.29 7.34
N TRP A 21 2.21 -2.93 8.04
CA TRP A 21 2.96 -2.30 9.10
C TRP A 21 4.15 -1.52 8.56
N TYR A 22 4.34 -0.30 9.10
CA TYR A 22 5.47 0.56 8.77
C TYR A 22 6.14 1.06 10.03
N LEU A 23 7.44 1.35 9.96
CA LEU A 23 8.11 2.13 10.98
C LEU A 23 7.64 3.58 10.85
N VAL A 24 7.36 4.21 11.98
CA VAL A 24 6.90 5.60 12.00
C VAL A 24 7.67 6.40 13.03
N GLU A 25 7.86 7.68 12.72
CA GLU A 25 8.32 8.68 13.67
C GLU A 25 7.15 9.60 13.99
N ARG A 26 6.84 9.75 15.28
CA ARG A 26 5.72 10.56 15.74
C ARG A 26 6.16 11.98 16.01
N GLU A 27 5.20 12.89 16.15
CA GLU A 27 5.44 14.32 16.42
C GLU A 27 6.24 14.56 17.70
N ASP A 28 6.14 13.69 18.70
CA ASP A 28 6.89 13.76 19.95
C ASP A 28 8.31 13.20 19.85
N GLY A 29 8.71 12.71 18.68
CA GLY A 29 10.02 12.12 18.44
C GLY A 29 10.08 10.62 18.73
N GLU A 30 9.02 9.99 19.22
CA GLU A 30 8.99 8.54 19.42
C GLU A 30 9.00 7.79 18.08
N ILE A 31 9.77 6.72 18.04
CA ILE A 31 9.82 5.79 16.92
C ILE A 31 9.09 4.52 17.32
N GLY A 32 8.17 4.10 16.49
CA GLY A 32 7.41 2.87 16.67
C GLY A 32 6.99 2.29 15.35
N TRP A 33 5.95 1.52 15.36
CA TRP A 33 5.36 0.99 14.12
C TRP A 33 3.85 1.08 14.20
N GLU A 34 3.23 1.32 13.04
CA GLU A 34 1.78 1.41 12.92
C GLU A 34 1.32 0.77 11.60
N VAL A 35 0.06 0.35 11.59
CA VAL A 35 -0.61 -0.08 10.38
C VAL A 35 -1.14 1.15 9.65
N PHE A 36 -0.90 1.25 8.34
CA PHE A 36 -1.50 2.30 7.53
C PHE A 36 -2.98 2.00 7.37
N ASP A 37 -3.83 2.94 7.84
CA ASP A 37 -5.27 2.73 7.93
C ASP A 37 -5.90 2.48 6.55
N PRO A 38 -6.60 1.35 6.36
CA PRO A 38 -7.19 1.01 5.07
C PRO A 38 -8.43 1.82 4.72
N TYR A 39 -9.07 2.45 5.71
CA TYR A 39 -10.30 3.22 5.51
C TYR A 39 -10.05 4.69 5.29
N PHE A 40 -9.15 5.28 6.07
CA PHE A 40 -8.90 6.72 6.08
C PHE A 40 -7.63 7.14 5.36
N ASP A 41 -6.79 6.18 4.92
CA ASP A 41 -5.55 6.49 4.22
C ASP A 41 -4.63 7.41 5.02
N THR A 42 -4.52 7.16 6.33
CA THR A 42 -3.80 8.07 7.22
C THR A 42 -3.08 7.37 8.37
N PHE A 43 -2.04 8.04 8.85
CA PHE A 43 -1.46 7.80 10.17
C PHE A 43 -1.86 8.94 11.10
N SER A 44 -1.91 8.65 12.40
CA SER A 44 -2.16 9.66 13.43
C SER A 44 -0.85 10.15 14.05
N ASN A 45 -0.63 11.47 14.03
CA ASN A 45 0.52 12.14 14.66
C ASN A 45 1.90 11.64 14.17
N VAL A 46 1.98 11.25 12.92
CA VAL A 46 3.20 10.76 12.28
C VAL A 46 3.80 11.85 11.39
N ILE A 47 5.11 12.05 11.47
CA ILE A 47 5.84 13.01 10.65
C ILE A 47 6.71 12.34 9.58
N GLY A 48 6.99 11.05 9.71
CA GLY A 48 7.79 10.30 8.75
C GLY A 48 7.61 8.81 8.91
N TRP A 49 7.99 8.05 7.91
CA TRP A 49 7.87 6.61 7.91
C TRP A 49 8.95 5.93 7.09
N ASP A 50 9.09 4.62 7.29
CA ASP A 50 9.95 3.74 6.48
C ASP A 50 9.33 2.35 6.45
N TYR A 51 9.86 1.52 5.58
CA TYR A 51 9.53 0.09 5.57
C TYR A 51 10.04 -0.57 6.86
N LEU A 52 9.35 -1.61 7.32
CA LEU A 52 9.56 -2.22 8.63
C LEU A 52 10.99 -2.76 8.83
N TYR A 53 11.62 -3.22 7.75
CA TYR A 53 13.00 -3.70 7.74
C TYR A 53 13.58 -3.61 6.32
N PRO A 54 14.92 -3.67 6.16
CA PRO A 54 15.53 -3.71 4.83
C PRO A 54 15.01 -4.88 4.00
N GLY A 55 14.59 -4.60 2.77
CA GLY A 55 13.99 -5.60 1.89
C GLY A 55 12.48 -5.73 1.98
N LYS A 56 11.84 -5.12 3.00
CA LYS A 56 10.37 -5.17 3.13
C LYS A 56 9.66 -4.53 1.94
N GLU A 57 10.21 -3.47 1.38
CA GLU A 57 9.67 -2.82 0.19
C GLU A 57 9.53 -3.80 -0.97
N GLN A 58 10.59 -4.54 -1.27
CA GLN A 58 10.58 -5.53 -2.34
C GLN A 58 9.63 -6.69 -2.04
N GLU A 59 9.61 -7.14 -0.80
CA GLU A 59 8.69 -8.19 -0.34
C GLU A 59 7.23 -7.80 -0.56
N LEU A 60 6.86 -6.57 -0.21
CA LEU A 60 5.51 -6.05 -0.42
C LEU A 60 5.17 -5.90 -1.90
N LYS A 61 6.10 -5.42 -2.71
CA LYS A 61 5.91 -5.31 -4.16
C LYS A 61 5.60 -6.67 -4.78
N GLU A 62 6.34 -7.71 -4.40
CA GLU A 62 6.12 -9.06 -4.90
C GLU A 62 4.80 -9.66 -4.41
N LYS A 63 4.47 -9.45 -3.14
CA LYS A 63 3.20 -9.89 -2.54
C LYS A 63 2.00 -9.32 -3.30
N TYR A 64 1.98 -8.02 -3.51
CA TYR A 64 0.84 -7.34 -4.16
C TYR A 64 0.80 -7.61 -5.65
N LYS A 65 1.94 -7.82 -6.30
CA LYS A 65 2.00 -8.26 -7.68
C LYS A 65 1.35 -9.63 -7.86
N LYS A 66 1.64 -10.58 -6.99
CA LYS A 66 1.03 -11.92 -7.02
C LYS A 66 -0.48 -11.88 -6.82
N ILE A 67 -0.93 -11.09 -5.85
CA ILE A 67 -2.37 -10.91 -5.59
C ILE A 67 -3.06 -10.34 -6.83
N LYS A 68 -2.48 -9.31 -7.45
CA LYS A 68 -3.01 -8.69 -8.65
C LYS A 68 -3.10 -9.67 -9.82
N GLU A 69 -2.06 -10.47 -10.05
CA GLU A 69 -2.03 -11.47 -11.09
C GLU A 69 -3.08 -12.56 -10.87
N GLU A 70 -3.26 -12.99 -9.62
CA GLU A 70 -4.26 -14.00 -9.27
C GLU A 70 -5.68 -13.48 -9.44
N VAL A 71 -5.98 -12.27 -9.01
CA VAL A 71 -7.27 -11.61 -9.22
C VAL A 71 -7.55 -11.48 -10.72
N LYS A 72 -6.56 -11.06 -11.50
CA LYS A 72 -6.67 -10.94 -12.96
C LYS A 72 -7.00 -12.29 -13.61
N ARG A 73 -6.35 -13.36 -13.16
CA ARG A 73 -6.62 -14.72 -13.66
C ARG A 73 -8.05 -15.17 -13.35
N LEU A 74 -8.52 -14.92 -12.13
CA LEU A 74 -9.89 -15.26 -11.73
C LEU A 74 -10.93 -14.47 -12.51
N LEU A 75 -10.70 -13.17 -12.70
CA LEU A 75 -11.58 -12.31 -13.48
C LEU A 75 -11.62 -12.74 -14.96
N SER A 76 -10.50 -13.17 -15.52
CA SER A 76 -10.44 -13.68 -16.89
C SER A 76 -11.29 -14.95 -17.05
N LYS A 77 -11.30 -15.84 -16.06
CA LYS A 77 -12.16 -17.04 -16.04
C LYS A 77 -13.63 -16.67 -15.99
N ILE A 78 -13.99 -15.69 -15.17
CA ILE A 78 -15.37 -15.17 -15.07
C ILE A 78 -15.79 -14.52 -16.40
N MET A 79 -14.91 -13.75 -17.03
CA MET A 79 -15.15 -13.11 -18.30
C MET A 79 -15.47 -14.15 -19.40
N ILE A 80 -14.69 -15.19 -19.51
CA ILE A 80 -14.93 -16.27 -20.47
C ILE A 80 -16.28 -16.94 -20.21
N ARG A 81 -16.60 -17.19 -18.95
CA ARG A 81 -17.82 -17.89 -18.54
C ARG A 81 -19.09 -17.05 -18.74
N TYR A 82 -19.01 -15.74 -18.49
CA TYR A 82 -20.17 -14.85 -18.50
C TYR A 82 -20.14 -13.82 -19.63
N ASN A 83 -19.16 -13.91 -20.54
CA ASN A 83 -19.02 -13.01 -21.68
C ASN A 83 -18.93 -11.52 -21.25
N VAL A 84 -18.16 -11.25 -20.20
CA VAL A 84 -17.91 -9.89 -19.70
C VAL A 84 -16.80 -9.24 -20.52
N ASP A 85 -16.90 -7.90 -20.73
CA ASP A 85 -15.94 -7.12 -21.48
C ASP A 85 -14.57 -7.09 -20.77
N GLU A 86 -13.52 -7.50 -21.48
CA GLU A 86 -12.15 -7.51 -20.97
C GLU A 86 -11.66 -6.12 -20.61
N GLU A 87 -12.00 -5.10 -21.39
CA GLU A 87 -11.62 -3.71 -21.14
C GLU A 87 -12.17 -3.21 -19.81
N TYR A 88 -13.41 -3.56 -19.48
CA TYR A 88 -14.04 -3.22 -18.22
C TYR A 88 -13.26 -3.82 -17.02
N ILE A 89 -12.87 -5.08 -17.12
CA ILE A 89 -12.11 -5.76 -16.09
C ILE A 89 -10.72 -5.13 -15.91
N GLN A 90 -10.05 -4.79 -17.00
CA GLN A 90 -8.74 -4.12 -16.94
C GLN A 90 -8.82 -2.76 -16.26
N ASN A 91 -9.86 -2.00 -16.52
CA ASN A 91 -10.07 -0.71 -15.86
C ASN A 91 -10.31 -0.85 -14.36
N LEU A 92 -11.07 -1.83 -13.93
CA LEU A 92 -11.27 -2.12 -12.51
C LEU A 92 -9.98 -2.47 -11.80
N LEU A 93 -9.13 -3.26 -12.42
CA LEU A 93 -7.83 -3.65 -11.85
C LEU A 93 -6.87 -2.47 -11.72
N GLN A 94 -6.95 -1.50 -12.61
CA GLN A 94 -6.12 -0.30 -12.55
C GLN A 94 -6.54 0.66 -11.44
N GLU A 95 -7.82 0.71 -11.10
CA GLU A 95 -8.36 1.60 -10.05
C GLU A 95 -8.00 1.15 -8.64
N GLU A 96 -7.65 -0.10 -8.44
CA GLU A 96 -7.35 -0.68 -7.13
C GLU A 96 -5.91 -0.50 -6.65
N ILE A 97 -5.11 0.26 -7.37
CA ILE A 97 -3.68 0.41 -7.03
C ILE A 97 -3.37 1.81 -6.56
#